data_43289d66810b1e21b52d5735ce69c452
#
_entry.id   43289d66810b1e21b52d5735ce69c452
#
_cell.length_a   1.000
_cell.length_b   1.000
_cell.length_c   1.000
_cell.angle_alpha   90.00
_cell.angle_beta   90.00
_cell.angle_gamma   90.00
#
_symmetry.space_group_name_H-M   'P 1'
#
loop_
_entity.id
_entity.type
_entity.pdbx_description
1 polymer ?
#
loop_
_entity_poly.entity_id
_entity_poly.type
_entity_poly.pdbx_seq_one_letter_code
_entity_poly.pdbx_strand_id
1 'polypeptide(L)'
;MKRNLFIIDDYVEPQKDAIYQTLKNKKKDYLFLNAQPFCNDVFEPRFYRQKLLELCRDVSEQLDMDIAFCGALSPEMIENIENTRFFNVHWLTILSSEEKILARLEISKIKESIGASLRNKWVKANYKTVFPQVKLLDITEMADESVADTIDRWIVSHSSHNLQQQE
;
A
#
# COMPACT_ATOMS: atom_id res chain seq x y z
N MET A 1 22.64 -4.28 4.60
CA MET A 1 21.87 -3.29 3.79
C MET A 1 20.44 -3.30 4.29
N LYS A 2 19.76 -2.14 4.40
CA LYS A 2 18.33 -2.14 4.76
C LYS A 2 17.52 -2.69 3.59
N ARG A 3 16.55 -3.54 3.88
CA ARG A 3 15.57 -4.02 2.90
C ARG A 3 14.52 -2.96 2.64
N ASN A 4 13.84 -3.08 1.50
CA ASN A 4 12.75 -2.18 1.17
C ASN A 4 11.42 -2.72 1.70
N LEU A 5 10.60 -1.79 2.19
CA LEU A 5 9.22 -2.02 2.58
C LEU A 5 8.34 -1.12 1.71
N PHE A 6 7.54 -1.72 0.87
CA PHE A 6 6.61 -1.02 -0.01
C PHE A 6 5.21 -1.05 0.59
N ILE A 7 4.69 0.11 0.92
CA ILE A 7 3.36 0.25 1.51
C ILE A 7 2.44 0.86 0.46
N ILE A 8 1.43 0.08 0.06
CA ILE A 8 0.42 0.49 -0.90
C ILE A 8 -0.84 0.79 -0.12
N ASP A 9 -1.06 2.09 0.12
CA ASP A 9 -2.24 2.57 0.80
C ASP A 9 -3.41 2.63 -0.17
N ASP A 10 -4.29 1.64 -0.07
CA ASP A 10 -5.48 1.51 -0.89
C ASP A 10 -6.74 1.62 -0.03
N TYR A 11 -7.40 2.75 -0.14
CA TYR A 11 -8.67 3.02 0.52
C TYR A 11 -9.89 2.72 -0.38
N VAL A 12 -9.64 2.38 -1.65
CA VAL A 12 -10.68 2.14 -2.65
C VAL A 12 -10.97 0.64 -2.71
N GLU A 13 -11.76 0.14 -1.79
CA GLU A 13 -12.02 -1.28 -1.54
C GLU A 13 -12.33 -2.20 -2.73
N PRO A 14 -13.13 -1.82 -3.73
CA PRO A 14 -13.60 -2.79 -4.73
C PRO A 14 -12.52 -3.30 -5.68
N GLN A 15 -11.38 -2.61 -5.80
CA GLN A 15 -10.27 -3.03 -6.66
C GLN A 15 -9.20 -3.85 -5.95
N LYS A 16 -9.21 -3.86 -4.62
CA LYS A 16 -8.18 -4.53 -3.81
C LYS A 16 -8.00 -5.98 -4.22
N ASP A 17 -9.07 -6.72 -4.37
CA ASP A 17 -8.99 -8.15 -4.64
C ASP A 17 -8.37 -8.44 -6.01
N ALA A 18 -8.76 -7.71 -7.06
CA ALA A 18 -8.20 -7.88 -8.40
C ALA A 18 -6.72 -7.49 -8.46
N ILE A 19 -6.38 -6.32 -7.92
CA ILE A 19 -4.99 -5.84 -7.83
C ILE A 19 -4.16 -6.81 -6.98
N TYR A 20 -4.67 -7.20 -5.81
CA TYR A 20 -4.02 -8.12 -4.89
C TYR A 20 -3.74 -9.47 -5.55
N GLN A 21 -4.75 -10.11 -6.18
CA GLN A 21 -4.58 -11.40 -6.83
C GLN A 21 -3.58 -11.33 -7.99
N THR A 22 -3.64 -10.27 -8.78
CA THR A 22 -2.69 -10.07 -9.89
C THR A 22 -1.27 -9.91 -9.36
N LEU A 23 -1.08 -9.07 -8.34
CA LEU A 23 0.23 -8.88 -7.73
C LEU A 23 0.74 -10.14 -7.04
N LYS A 24 -0.11 -10.88 -6.34
CA LYS A 24 0.25 -12.13 -5.66
C LYS A 24 0.75 -13.22 -6.63
N ASN A 25 0.19 -13.28 -7.83
CA ASN A 25 0.47 -14.35 -8.80
C ASN A 25 1.70 -14.07 -9.68
N LYS A 26 2.29 -12.88 -9.63
CA LYS A 26 3.50 -12.58 -10.38
C LYS A 26 4.73 -13.25 -9.74
N LYS A 27 5.65 -13.75 -10.56
CA LYS A 27 7.01 -14.14 -10.08
C LYS A 27 7.75 -12.87 -9.67
N LYS A 28 8.29 -12.83 -8.44
CA LYS A 28 8.78 -11.60 -7.84
C LYS A 28 10.07 -11.78 -7.04
N ASP A 29 10.86 -10.74 -7.03
CA ASP A 29 11.99 -10.56 -6.12
C ASP A 29 11.57 -9.93 -4.78
N TYR A 30 10.28 -9.85 -4.53
CA TYR A 30 9.69 -9.36 -3.29
C TYR A 30 8.49 -10.21 -2.85
N LEU A 31 8.23 -10.27 -1.55
CA LEU A 31 7.05 -10.93 -1.01
C LEU A 31 5.89 -9.94 -0.91
N PHE A 32 4.74 -10.31 -1.49
CA PHE A 32 3.53 -9.49 -1.41
C PHE A 32 2.55 -10.03 -0.36
N LEU A 33 2.18 -9.18 0.60
CA LEU A 33 1.32 -9.52 1.73
C LEU A 33 0.01 -8.72 1.71
N ASN A 34 -1.06 -9.33 2.23
CA ASN A 34 -2.31 -8.62 2.52
C ASN A 34 -2.27 -8.08 3.95
N ALA A 35 -2.23 -6.75 4.09
CA ALA A 35 -2.24 -6.10 5.38
C ALA A 35 -3.66 -5.82 5.92
N GLN A 36 -4.72 -6.10 5.16
CA GLN A 36 -6.10 -5.82 5.57
C GLN A 36 -6.48 -6.39 6.95
N PRO A 37 -6.08 -7.62 7.34
CA PRO A 37 -6.36 -8.14 8.68
C PRO A 37 -5.78 -7.30 9.82
N PHE A 38 -4.74 -6.51 9.54
CA PHE A 38 -4.05 -5.64 10.51
C PHE A 38 -4.55 -4.19 10.49
N CYS A 39 -5.54 -3.90 9.64
CA CYS A 39 -6.12 -2.56 9.46
C CYS A 39 -7.47 -2.39 10.16
N ASN A 40 -7.98 -3.43 10.83
CA ASN A 40 -9.27 -3.39 11.51
C ASN A 40 -9.22 -2.54 12.78
N ASP A 41 -10.21 -1.66 12.94
CA ASP A 41 -10.34 -0.73 14.08
C ASP A 41 -10.88 -1.39 15.37
N VAL A 42 -11.15 -2.70 15.34
CA VAL A 42 -11.85 -3.41 16.43
C VAL A 42 -10.99 -3.61 17.67
N PHE A 43 -9.65 -3.65 17.53
CA PHE A 43 -8.71 -3.86 18.65
C PHE A 43 -7.49 -2.97 18.46
N GLU A 44 -7.07 -2.25 19.49
CA GLU A 44 -5.85 -1.41 19.54
C GLU A 44 -5.05 -1.35 18.23
N PRO A 45 -5.43 -0.51 17.26
CA PRO A 45 -4.91 -0.55 15.88
C PRO A 45 -3.38 -0.47 15.83
N ARG A 46 -2.76 0.25 16.80
CA ARG A 46 -1.30 0.38 16.88
C ARG A 46 -0.60 -0.94 17.18
N PHE A 47 -1.18 -1.79 18.03
CA PHE A 47 -0.60 -3.09 18.36
C PHE A 47 -0.53 -4.00 17.14
N TYR A 48 -1.60 -4.08 16.36
CA TYR A 48 -1.64 -4.92 15.15
C TYR A 48 -0.67 -4.41 14.07
N ARG A 49 -0.56 -3.10 13.91
CA ARG A 49 0.40 -2.50 12.97
C ARG A 49 1.84 -2.78 13.38
N GLN A 50 2.14 -2.71 14.67
CA GLN A 50 3.44 -3.12 15.20
C GLN A 50 3.72 -4.59 14.89
N LYS A 51 2.75 -5.49 15.10
CA LYS A 51 2.91 -6.92 14.80
C LYS A 51 3.06 -7.21 13.31
N LEU A 52 2.37 -6.47 12.46
CA LEU A 52 2.59 -6.55 11.01
C LEU A 52 4.05 -6.20 10.65
N LEU A 53 4.56 -5.11 11.20
CA LEU A 53 5.92 -4.67 10.90
C LEU A 53 7.00 -5.60 11.50
N GLU A 54 6.76 -6.18 12.68
CA GLU A 54 7.60 -7.24 13.24
C GLU A 54 7.64 -8.46 12.30
N LEU A 55 6.48 -8.93 11.85
CA LEU A 55 6.37 -10.03 10.89
C LEU A 55 7.10 -9.70 9.58
N CYS A 56 6.89 -8.52 9.02
CA CYS A 56 7.59 -8.08 7.82
C CYS A 56 9.11 -8.11 7.99
N ARG A 57 9.63 -7.64 9.12
CA ARG A 57 11.05 -7.69 9.42
C ARG A 57 11.56 -9.14 9.46
N ASP A 58 10.93 -9.97 10.27
CA ASP A 58 11.39 -11.35 10.49
C ASP A 58 11.36 -12.16 9.19
N VAL A 59 10.31 -12.00 8.39
CA VAL A 59 10.19 -12.65 7.07
C VAL A 59 11.22 -12.11 6.09
N SER A 60 11.41 -10.79 6.05
CA SER A 60 12.40 -10.16 5.17
C SER A 60 13.82 -10.61 5.46
N GLU A 61 14.18 -10.73 6.74
CA GLU A 61 15.48 -11.23 7.18
C GLU A 61 15.68 -12.71 6.82
N GLN A 62 14.68 -13.56 7.05
CA GLN A 62 14.77 -14.99 6.78
C GLN A 62 14.82 -15.34 5.31
N LEU A 63 14.04 -14.64 4.48
CA LEU A 63 13.95 -14.92 3.04
C LEU A 63 14.93 -14.09 2.20
N ASP A 64 15.61 -13.13 2.81
CA ASP A 64 16.47 -12.17 2.12
C ASP A 64 15.75 -11.41 0.99
N MET A 65 14.48 -11.02 1.21
CA MET A 65 13.58 -10.41 0.23
C MET A 65 13.04 -9.07 0.70
N ASP A 66 12.78 -8.19 -0.25
CA ASP A 66 11.95 -7.00 -0.01
C ASP A 66 10.50 -7.39 0.25
N ILE A 67 9.77 -6.56 0.99
CA ILE A 67 8.37 -6.80 1.33
C ILE A 67 7.49 -5.71 0.71
N ALA A 68 6.39 -6.11 0.12
CA ALA A 68 5.32 -5.21 -0.29
C ALA A 68 4.01 -5.64 0.35
N PHE A 69 3.19 -4.69 0.79
CA PHE A 69 1.84 -5.01 1.23
C PHE A 69 0.83 -3.94 0.81
N CYS A 70 -0.42 -4.37 0.67
CA CYS A 70 -1.56 -3.53 0.34
C CYS A 70 -2.55 -3.52 1.51
N GLY A 71 -3.03 -2.34 1.87
CA GLY A 71 -4.03 -2.16 2.93
C GLY A 71 -4.30 -0.69 3.23
N ALA A 72 -5.33 -0.42 4.02
CA ALA A 72 -5.70 0.92 4.44
C ALA A 72 -4.73 1.45 5.52
N LEU A 73 -3.50 1.74 5.13
CA LEU A 73 -2.43 2.25 6.00
C LEU A 73 -1.90 3.57 5.45
N SER A 74 -1.98 4.61 6.25
CA SER A 74 -1.39 5.91 5.93
C SER A 74 -0.06 6.13 6.67
N PRO A 75 0.80 7.05 6.21
CA PRO A 75 2.04 7.36 6.90
C PRO A 75 1.86 7.68 8.38
N GLU A 76 0.83 8.45 8.74
CA GLU A 76 0.57 8.85 10.13
C GLU A 76 0.33 7.65 11.06
N MET A 77 -0.20 6.55 10.51
CA MET A 77 -0.55 5.37 11.28
C MET A 77 0.67 4.56 11.73
N ILE A 78 1.78 4.64 10.99
CA ILE A 78 2.96 3.79 11.23
C ILE A 78 4.28 4.56 11.38
N GLU A 79 4.31 5.85 11.13
CA GLU A 79 5.52 6.69 11.16
C GLU A 79 6.27 6.63 12.50
N ASN A 80 5.54 6.43 13.60
CA ASN A 80 6.08 6.33 14.96
C ASN A 80 6.28 4.89 15.45
N ILE A 81 6.20 3.89 14.57
CA ILE A 81 6.45 2.50 14.96
C ILE A 81 7.92 2.19 14.74
N GLU A 82 8.61 1.74 15.79
CA GLU A 82 10.06 1.53 15.80
C GLU A 82 10.53 0.59 14.69
N ASN A 83 9.75 -0.44 14.40
CA ASN A 83 10.09 -1.44 13.38
C ASN A 83 10.23 -0.88 11.95
N THR A 84 9.70 0.31 11.66
CA THR A 84 9.92 0.98 10.37
C THR A 84 11.38 1.34 10.12
N ARG A 85 12.18 1.52 11.19
CA ARG A 85 13.60 1.87 11.10
C ARG A 85 14.47 0.79 10.47
N PHE A 86 13.99 -0.45 10.41
CA PHE A 86 14.70 -1.57 9.79
C PHE A 86 14.60 -1.54 8.26
N PHE A 87 13.69 -0.74 7.70
CA PHE A 87 13.43 -0.70 6.28
C PHE A 87 13.75 0.67 5.66
N ASN A 88 14.00 0.63 4.35
CA ASN A 88 13.78 1.77 3.48
C ASN A 88 12.30 1.76 3.10
N VAL A 89 11.50 2.66 3.65
CA VAL A 89 10.05 2.64 3.46
C VAL A 89 9.66 3.45 2.23
N HIS A 90 8.94 2.81 1.32
CA HIS A 90 8.40 3.42 0.11
C HIS A 90 6.88 3.44 0.18
N TRP A 91 6.29 4.60 -0.13
CA TRP A 91 4.85 4.82 -0.03
C TRP A 91 4.22 5.06 -1.37
N LEU A 92 3.11 4.37 -1.63
CA LEU A 92 2.22 4.61 -2.74
C LEU A 92 0.79 4.72 -2.23
N THR A 93 0.10 5.83 -2.51
CA THR A 93 -1.32 5.97 -2.22
C THR A 93 -2.11 5.96 -3.52
N ILE A 94 -3.10 5.06 -3.59
CA ILE A 94 -4.00 4.93 -4.73
C ILE A 94 -5.14 5.94 -4.60
N LEU A 95 -5.39 6.69 -5.67
CA LEU A 95 -6.48 7.66 -5.78
C LEU A 95 -7.42 7.25 -6.91
N SER A 96 -8.71 7.62 -6.80
CA SER A 96 -9.70 7.44 -7.85
C SER A 96 -10.65 8.62 -7.92
N SER A 97 -11.50 8.69 -8.94
CA SER A 97 -12.60 9.65 -8.97
C SER A 97 -13.69 9.26 -7.98
N GLU A 98 -14.44 10.27 -7.50
CA GLU A 98 -15.59 10.04 -6.62
C GLU A 98 -16.64 9.16 -7.30
N GLU A 99 -16.90 9.38 -8.60
CA GLU A 99 -17.84 8.58 -9.38
C GLU A 99 -17.46 7.09 -9.40
N LYS A 100 -16.18 6.78 -9.63
CA LYS A 100 -15.69 5.40 -9.59
C LYS A 100 -15.77 4.78 -8.18
N ILE A 101 -15.46 5.55 -7.15
CA ILE A 101 -15.60 5.11 -5.77
C ILE A 101 -17.06 4.76 -5.47
N LEU A 102 -17.99 5.65 -5.81
CA LEU A 102 -19.41 5.45 -5.56
C LEU A 102 -20.03 4.33 -6.42
N ALA A 103 -19.66 4.25 -7.69
CA ALA A 103 -20.17 3.23 -8.61
C ALA A 103 -19.79 1.79 -8.23
N ARG A 104 -18.70 1.61 -7.46
CA ARG A 104 -18.17 0.30 -7.07
C ARG A 104 -18.63 -0.18 -5.71
N LEU A 105 -19.23 0.69 -4.92
CA LEU A 105 -19.70 0.35 -3.59
C LEU A 105 -21.18 -0.06 -3.65
N GLU A 106 -21.47 -1.24 -3.14
CA GLU A 106 -22.84 -1.69 -2.96
C GLU A 106 -23.61 -0.71 -2.06
N ILE A 107 -24.91 -0.55 -2.28
CA ILE A 107 -25.79 0.38 -1.53
C ILE A 107 -25.69 0.16 0.00
N SER A 108 -25.39 -1.07 0.44
CA SER A 108 -25.18 -1.41 1.85
C SER A 108 -23.95 -0.76 2.49
N LYS A 109 -22.99 -0.25 1.70
CA LYS A 109 -21.72 0.33 2.15
C LYS A 109 -21.60 1.85 1.96
N ILE A 110 -22.72 2.55 1.90
CA ILE A 110 -22.76 4.02 1.66
C ILE A 110 -21.91 4.82 2.66
N LYS A 111 -21.86 4.42 3.93
CA LYS A 111 -21.04 5.13 4.94
C LYS A 111 -19.55 4.99 4.65
N GLU A 112 -19.11 3.81 4.23
CA GLU A 112 -17.72 3.54 3.87
C GLU A 112 -17.32 4.30 2.60
N SER A 113 -18.24 4.43 1.63
CA SER A 113 -18.02 5.18 0.40
C SER A 113 -17.84 6.68 0.63
N ILE A 114 -18.60 7.26 1.53
CA ILE A 114 -18.46 8.67 1.93
C ILE A 114 -17.10 8.89 2.59
N GLY A 115 -16.70 8.01 3.51
CA GLY A 115 -15.39 8.05 4.16
C GLY A 115 -14.24 7.96 3.16
N ALA A 116 -14.31 7.03 2.21
CA ALA A 116 -13.32 6.87 1.16
C ALA A 116 -13.24 8.10 0.23
N SER A 117 -14.38 8.68 -0.15
CA SER A 117 -14.43 9.90 -0.97
C SER A 117 -13.83 11.11 -0.24
N LEU A 118 -14.18 11.32 1.03
CA LEU A 118 -13.65 12.42 1.83
C LEU A 118 -12.14 12.27 2.02
N ARG A 119 -11.65 11.07 2.32
CA ARG A 119 -10.23 10.79 2.43
C ARG A 119 -9.50 11.05 1.10
N ASN A 120 -10.03 10.57 -0.01
CA ASN A 120 -9.45 10.79 -1.32
C ASN A 120 -9.31 12.28 -1.67
N LYS A 121 -10.34 13.09 -1.37
CA LYS A 121 -10.29 14.55 -1.51
C LYS A 121 -9.20 15.17 -0.63
N TRP A 122 -9.12 14.76 0.63
CA TRP A 122 -8.12 15.26 1.57
C TRP A 122 -6.70 14.89 1.13
N VAL A 123 -6.47 13.64 0.71
CA VAL A 123 -5.18 13.17 0.20
C VAL A 123 -4.75 13.97 -1.04
N LYS A 124 -5.63 14.13 -2.02
CA LYS A 124 -5.35 14.92 -3.22
C LYS A 124 -4.92 16.37 -2.89
N ALA A 125 -5.55 16.97 -1.88
CA ALA A 125 -5.28 18.35 -1.49
C ALA A 125 -4.01 18.51 -0.64
N ASN A 126 -3.67 17.56 0.21
CA ASN A 126 -2.73 17.75 1.30
C ASN A 126 -1.44 16.91 1.22
N TYR A 127 -1.48 15.69 0.63
CA TYR A 127 -0.35 14.76 0.72
C TYR A 127 0.95 15.31 0.12
N LYS A 128 0.89 16.06 -0.97
CA LYS A 128 2.10 16.68 -1.55
C LYS A 128 2.82 17.61 -0.59
N THR A 129 2.09 18.22 0.33
CA THR A 129 2.64 19.15 1.32
C THR A 129 3.00 18.46 2.61
N VAL A 130 2.14 17.56 3.11
CA VAL A 130 2.30 16.92 4.42
C VAL A 130 3.23 15.71 4.32
N PHE A 131 3.12 14.92 3.24
CA PHE A 131 3.91 13.71 3.01
C PHE A 131 4.53 13.73 1.60
N PRO A 132 5.52 14.61 1.34
CA PRO A 132 6.11 14.75 0.00
C PRO A 132 6.79 13.48 -0.52
N GLN A 133 7.16 12.54 0.37
CA GLN A 133 7.76 11.25 0.04
C GLN A 133 6.74 10.24 -0.51
N VAL A 134 5.43 10.48 -0.36
CA VAL A 134 4.39 9.56 -0.81
C VAL A 134 4.13 9.75 -2.29
N LYS A 135 4.24 8.66 -3.07
CA LYS A 135 3.81 8.63 -4.46
C LYS A 135 2.30 8.53 -4.55
N LEU A 136 1.68 9.40 -5.32
CA LEU A 136 0.25 9.34 -5.61
C LEU A 136 0.04 8.68 -6.98
N LEU A 137 -0.82 7.67 -7.04
CA LEU A 137 -1.24 6.98 -8.26
C LEU A 137 -2.75 7.19 -8.47
N ASP A 138 -3.10 8.06 -9.42
CA ASP A 138 -4.50 8.24 -9.81
C ASP A 138 -4.89 7.17 -10.84
N ILE A 139 -5.82 6.32 -10.47
CA ILE A 139 -6.29 5.19 -11.28
C ILE A 139 -7.65 5.46 -11.95
N THR A 140 -8.11 6.71 -11.95
CA THR A 140 -9.43 7.09 -12.47
C THR A 140 -9.68 6.56 -13.87
N GLU A 141 -8.71 6.66 -14.77
CA GLU A 141 -8.82 6.23 -16.17
C GLU A 141 -8.10 4.88 -16.45
N MET A 142 -7.65 4.17 -15.42
CA MET A 142 -6.89 2.94 -15.60
C MET A 142 -7.80 1.70 -15.52
N ALA A 143 -7.49 0.69 -16.36
CA ALA A 143 -8.00 -0.67 -16.18
C ALA A 143 -7.30 -1.36 -15.02
N ASP A 144 -7.98 -2.30 -14.33
CA ASP A 144 -7.47 -2.94 -13.11
C ASP A 144 -6.12 -3.68 -13.33
N GLU A 145 -5.97 -4.35 -14.48
CA GLU A 145 -4.72 -5.02 -14.86
C GLU A 145 -3.57 -4.01 -15.02
N SER A 146 -3.85 -2.85 -15.62
CA SER A 146 -2.87 -1.77 -15.80
C SER A 146 -2.44 -1.15 -14.47
N VAL A 147 -3.33 -1.13 -13.46
CA VAL A 147 -3.01 -0.68 -12.11
C VAL A 147 -1.99 -1.61 -11.47
N ALA A 148 -2.26 -2.92 -11.48
CA ALA A 148 -1.33 -3.92 -10.94
C ALA A 148 0.04 -3.88 -11.60
N ASP A 149 0.10 -3.74 -12.93
CA ASP A 149 1.35 -3.61 -13.68
C ASP A 149 2.12 -2.33 -13.33
N THR A 150 1.41 -1.25 -13.07
CA THR A 150 2.03 0.03 -12.69
C THR A 150 2.62 -0.04 -11.28
N ILE A 151 1.92 -0.69 -10.36
CA ILE A 151 2.40 -0.92 -9.00
C ILE A 151 3.63 -1.84 -9.03
N ASP A 152 3.56 -2.94 -9.76
CA ASP A 152 4.66 -3.89 -9.88
C ASP A 152 5.94 -3.21 -10.43
N ARG A 153 5.82 -2.46 -11.53
CA ARG A 153 6.94 -1.68 -12.08
C ARG A 153 7.51 -0.68 -11.08
N TRP A 154 6.66 -0.04 -10.28
CA TRP A 154 7.10 0.88 -9.24
C TRP A 154 7.89 0.14 -8.15
N ILE A 155 7.43 -1.01 -7.67
CA ILE A 155 8.16 -1.82 -6.70
C ILE A 155 9.52 -2.26 -7.27
N VAL A 156 9.51 -2.87 -8.45
CA VAL A 156 10.73 -3.37 -9.11
C VAL A 156 11.75 -2.25 -9.34
N SER A 157 11.31 -1.05 -9.70
CA SER A 157 12.22 0.09 -9.92
C SER A 157 12.93 0.60 -8.65
N HIS A 158 12.44 0.24 -7.47
CA HIS A 158 13.01 0.64 -6.17
C HIS A 158 13.60 -0.55 -5.39
N SER A 159 13.50 -1.78 -5.92
CA SER A 159 14.02 -2.97 -5.26
C SER A 159 15.54 -3.01 -5.27
N SER A 160 16.12 -3.49 -4.19
CA SER A 160 17.57 -3.52 -3.94
C SER A 160 18.36 -4.34 -4.98
N HIS A 161 17.72 -5.35 -5.58
CA HIS A 161 18.36 -6.20 -6.59
C HIS A 161 18.70 -5.46 -7.90
N ASN A 162 17.96 -4.40 -8.25
CA ASN A 162 18.26 -3.62 -9.46
C ASN A 162 19.39 -2.61 -9.29
N LEU A 163 19.76 -2.25 -8.07
CA LEU A 163 20.88 -1.31 -7.82
C LEU A 163 22.25 -1.98 -8.00
N GLN A 164 22.33 -3.31 -7.89
CA GLN A 164 23.58 -4.07 -8.04
C GLN A 164 23.92 -4.43 -9.51
N GLN A 165 22.99 -4.25 -10.44
CA GLN A 165 23.23 -4.53 -11.88
C GLN A 165 23.67 -3.29 -12.67
N GLN A 166 23.78 -2.13 -12.01
CA GLN A 166 24.20 -0.86 -12.66
C GLN A 166 25.62 -0.42 -12.28
N GLU A 167 26.34 -1.23 -11.49
CA GLU A 167 27.78 -1.08 -11.23
C GLU A 167 28.58 -2.10 -12.06
#